data_6a31ef9d98f84263d985c63ded0fb265
#
_entry.id   6a31ef9d98f84263d985c63ded0fb265
#
_cell.length_a   1.000
_cell.length_b   1.000
_cell.length_c   1.000
_cell.angle_alpha   90.00
_cell.angle_beta   90.00
_cell.angle_gamma   90.00
#
_symmetry.space_group_name_H-M   'P 1'
#
loop_
_entity.id
_entity.type
_entity.pdbx_description
1 polymer ?
#
loop_
_entity_poly.entity_id
_entity_poly.type
_entity_poly.pdbx_seq_one_letter_code
_entity_poly.pdbx_strand_id
1 'polypeptide(L)'
;MTPRIHLSSLLSQEHPLPQALADLPLQPLDEPAAHHLLRVLRRTVGDELEVFDGQSGRCWRARLASTKPARVELLAELPPEPLPRVQLGLAQCLSTAEKMDWTIEKAVELGVSHIVPLLSARSVVKLDGARAEKRREHWQRLIVAAGMQCGRSRLPTLAPIQPLERWLAALPAPAATERRWVLDPTAQASLAMQAMQMAQASPGQALPAQADTVFSVAHPASGLTASVASTPAPAGTGLPGGSPSSADDTLPSVGCASSSGTAFPAGEALPPSFSGSGSGSYHAAWLLCGPESGLSEEEMARAKTHGWQGALLGPRVLRTETAGLVGLAVLQATLGDLA
;
A
#
# COMPACT_ATOMS: atom_id res chain seq x y z
N MET A 1 8.89 1.81 -24.93
CA MET A 1 9.16 1.45 -23.53
C MET A 1 9.47 -0.04 -23.49
N THR A 2 10.58 -0.44 -22.91
CA THR A 2 10.97 -1.85 -22.76
C THR A 2 10.03 -2.53 -21.78
N PRO A 3 9.44 -3.70 -22.09
CA PRO A 3 8.55 -4.39 -21.16
C PRO A 3 9.32 -4.82 -19.91
N ARG A 4 8.65 -4.71 -18.75
CA ARG A 4 9.20 -5.14 -17.46
C ARG A 4 8.42 -6.34 -16.94
N ILE A 5 9.12 -7.33 -16.43
CA ILE A 5 8.54 -8.59 -15.94
C ILE A 5 9.12 -8.93 -14.57
N HIS A 6 8.26 -9.20 -13.62
CA HIS A 6 8.66 -9.75 -12.32
C HIS A 6 8.97 -11.24 -12.43
N LEU A 7 10.09 -11.67 -11.87
CA LEU A 7 10.54 -13.07 -11.83
C LEU A 7 10.82 -13.48 -10.39
N SER A 8 9.85 -14.11 -9.74
CA SER A 8 10.00 -14.65 -8.38
C SER A 8 11.09 -15.74 -8.28
N SER A 9 11.38 -16.45 -9.38
CA SER A 9 12.42 -17.49 -9.41
C SER A 9 13.84 -16.97 -9.20
N LEU A 10 14.09 -15.68 -9.44
CA LEU A 10 15.40 -15.06 -9.17
C LEU A 10 15.71 -14.96 -7.67
N LEU A 11 14.67 -14.97 -6.81
CA LEU A 11 14.82 -14.94 -5.36
C LEU A 11 15.35 -16.24 -4.76
N SER A 12 15.16 -17.36 -5.46
CA SER A 12 15.57 -18.68 -4.98
C SER A 12 17.08 -18.92 -5.10
N GLN A 13 17.81 -17.97 -5.69
CA GLN A 13 19.25 -18.09 -5.88
C GLN A 13 19.99 -17.38 -4.75
N GLU A 14 20.15 -18.06 -3.61
CA GLU A 14 20.96 -17.60 -2.46
C GLU A 14 22.46 -17.49 -2.77
N HIS A 15 22.88 -17.87 -3.99
CA HIS A 15 24.26 -17.77 -4.40
C HIS A 15 24.54 -16.45 -5.12
N PRO A 16 25.72 -15.85 -4.91
CA PRO A 16 26.17 -14.78 -5.77
C PRO A 16 26.05 -15.28 -7.22
N LEU A 17 25.40 -14.48 -8.07
CA LEU A 17 25.29 -14.82 -9.47
C LEU A 17 26.68 -15.18 -10.00
N PRO A 18 26.83 -16.25 -10.81
CA PRO A 18 28.10 -16.64 -11.38
C PRO A 18 28.75 -15.45 -12.09
N GLN A 19 30.08 -15.41 -12.13
CA GLN A 19 30.85 -14.30 -12.65
C GLN A 19 30.50 -13.93 -14.11
N ALA A 20 29.89 -14.86 -14.85
CA ALA A 20 29.36 -14.62 -16.19
C ALA A 20 27.85 -14.93 -16.25
N LEU A 21 27.04 -13.93 -16.59
CA LEU A 21 25.59 -14.11 -16.82
C LEU A 21 25.29 -15.11 -17.94
N ALA A 22 26.22 -15.26 -18.90
CA ALA A 22 26.12 -16.21 -20.01
C ALA A 22 26.11 -17.69 -19.56
N ASP A 23 26.62 -17.98 -18.37
CA ASP A 23 26.65 -19.34 -17.81
C ASP A 23 25.38 -19.69 -17.02
N LEU A 24 24.48 -18.71 -16.85
CA LEU A 24 23.21 -18.94 -16.17
C LEU A 24 22.24 -19.72 -17.07
N PRO A 25 21.51 -20.69 -16.49
CA PRO A 25 20.44 -21.35 -17.22
C PRO A 25 19.34 -20.35 -17.58
N LEU A 26 18.63 -20.63 -18.68
CA LEU A 26 17.45 -19.85 -19.07
C LEU A 26 16.44 -19.82 -17.93
N GLN A 27 16.04 -18.61 -17.52
CA GLN A 27 15.11 -18.41 -16.43
C GLN A 27 13.68 -18.70 -16.88
N PRO A 28 12.93 -19.57 -16.18
CA PRO A 28 11.55 -19.85 -16.52
C PRO A 28 10.66 -18.66 -16.16
N LEU A 29 9.70 -18.36 -17.01
CA LEU A 29 8.60 -17.45 -16.69
C LEU A 29 7.47 -18.25 -16.01
N ASP A 30 6.91 -17.72 -14.92
CA ASP A 30 5.68 -18.25 -14.36
C ASP A 30 4.48 -18.00 -15.32
N GLU A 31 3.37 -18.66 -15.08
CA GLU A 31 2.20 -18.58 -15.97
C GLU A 31 1.68 -17.14 -16.12
N PRO A 32 1.52 -16.31 -15.07
CA PRO A 32 1.11 -14.92 -15.19
C PRO A 32 2.06 -14.07 -16.02
N ALA A 33 3.37 -14.18 -15.78
CA ALA A 33 4.39 -13.45 -16.53
C ALA A 33 4.43 -13.88 -18.01
N ALA A 34 4.38 -15.18 -18.28
CA ALA A 34 4.32 -15.73 -19.64
C ALA A 34 3.06 -15.26 -20.37
N HIS A 35 1.89 -15.33 -19.73
CA HIS A 35 0.64 -14.84 -20.30
C HIS A 35 0.73 -13.33 -20.62
N HIS A 36 1.20 -12.52 -19.68
CA HIS A 36 1.35 -11.08 -19.89
C HIS A 36 2.27 -10.79 -21.08
N LEU A 37 3.45 -11.41 -21.11
CA LEU A 37 4.45 -11.18 -22.15
C LEU A 37 3.98 -11.63 -23.54
N LEU A 38 3.43 -12.85 -23.64
CA LEU A 38 3.11 -13.49 -24.93
C LEU A 38 1.72 -13.13 -25.45
N ARG A 39 0.72 -12.95 -24.56
CA ARG A 39 -0.67 -12.72 -24.97
C ARG A 39 -1.04 -11.25 -24.96
N VAL A 40 -0.66 -10.53 -23.89
CA VAL A 40 -0.99 -9.11 -23.74
C VAL A 40 -0.03 -8.26 -24.56
N LEU A 41 1.29 -8.40 -24.33
CA LEU A 41 2.33 -7.62 -25.00
C LEU A 41 2.74 -8.19 -26.37
N ARG A 42 2.29 -9.41 -26.71
CA ARG A 42 2.53 -10.10 -27.99
C ARG A 42 4.00 -10.15 -28.39
N ARG A 43 4.87 -10.42 -27.41
CA ARG A 43 6.32 -10.52 -27.65
C ARG A 43 6.68 -11.85 -28.27
N THR A 44 7.76 -11.84 -29.08
CA THR A 44 8.30 -12.97 -29.82
C THR A 44 9.70 -13.32 -29.36
N VAL A 45 10.17 -14.54 -29.71
CA VAL A 45 11.55 -14.93 -29.43
C VAL A 45 12.53 -13.94 -30.05
N GLY A 46 13.51 -13.50 -29.27
CA GLY A 46 14.47 -12.47 -29.62
C GLY A 46 14.15 -11.08 -29.07
N ASP A 47 12.90 -10.82 -28.66
CA ASP A 47 12.53 -9.52 -28.09
C ASP A 47 13.22 -9.29 -26.74
N GLU A 48 13.72 -8.07 -26.54
CA GLU A 48 14.33 -7.65 -25.28
C GLU A 48 13.29 -7.15 -24.28
N LEU A 49 13.56 -7.39 -22.99
CA LEU A 49 12.75 -6.99 -21.85
C LEU A 49 13.64 -6.75 -20.63
N GLU A 50 13.09 -6.14 -19.61
CA GLU A 50 13.70 -6.04 -18.29
C GLU A 50 13.04 -7.05 -17.36
N VAL A 51 13.84 -7.70 -16.51
CA VAL A 51 13.35 -8.57 -15.44
C VAL A 51 13.88 -8.09 -14.10
N PHE A 52 13.10 -8.28 -13.04
CA PHE A 52 13.47 -7.87 -11.67
C PHE A 52 12.93 -8.86 -10.64
N ASP A 53 13.58 -8.92 -9.46
CA ASP A 53 13.26 -9.89 -8.41
C ASP A 53 12.14 -9.46 -7.45
N GLY A 54 11.82 -8.18 -7.40
CA GLY A 54 10.79 -7.61 -6.52
C GLY A 54 11.25 -7.37 -5.08
N GLN A 55 12.44 -7.79 -4.67
CA GLN A 55 12.90 -7.67 -3.27
C GLN A 55 14.21 -6.90 -3.13
N SER A 56 15.27 -7.35 -3.81
CA SER A 56 16.60 -6.77 -3.67
C SER A 56 16.76 -5.44 -4.40
N GLY A 57 15.84 -5.10 -5.29
CA GLY A 57 15.92 -3.97 -6.21
C GLY A 57 16.80 -4.23 -7.42
N ARG A 58 17.34 -5.45 -7.57
CA ARG A 58 18.13 -5.82 -8.75
C ARG A 58 17.24 -6.02 -9.95
N CYS A 59 17.73 -5.63 -11.10
CA CYS A 59 17.06 -5.81 -12.38
C CYS A 59 18.08 -6.16 -13.48
N TRP A 60 17.62 -6.81 -14.53
CA TRP A 60 18.44 -7.27 -15.64
C TRP A 60 17.77 -6.98 -16.96
N ARG A 61 18.59 -6.65 -17.93
CA ARG A 61 18.19 -6.74 -19.32
C ARG A 61 18.19 -8.22 -19.71
N ALA A 62 17.10 -8.66 -20.33
CA ALA A 62 16.89 -10.04 -20.72
C ALA A 62 16.33 -10.13 -22.15
N ARG A 63 16.36 -11.33 -22.73
CA ARG A 63 15.79 -11.63 -24.04
C ARG A 63 14.86 -12.83 -23.93
N LEU A 64 13.72 -12.77 -24.60
CA LEU A 64 12.82 -13.93 -24.69
C LEU A 64 13.49 -15.01 -25.53
N ALA A 65 13.91 -16.11 -24.89
CA ALA A 65 14.64 -17.20 -25.53
C ALA A 65 13.71 -18.28 -26.10
N SER A 66 12.59 -18.57 -25.44
CA SER A 66 11.58 -19.53 -25.92
C SER A 66 10.18 -19.16 -25.42
N THR A 67 9.14 -19.63 -26.14
CA THR A 67 7.74 -19.42 -25.80
C THR A 67 7.03 -20.65 -25.26
N LYS A 68 7.63 -21.85 -25.44
CA LYS A 68 7.05 -23.14 -25.00
C LYS A 68 8.17 -24.10 -24.58
N PRO A 69 8.48 -24.23 -23.28
CA PRO A 69 8.05 -23.35 -22.19
C PRO A 69 8.62 -21.93 -22.33
N ALA A 70 7.91 -20.94 -21.77
CA ALA A 70 8.37 -19.56 -21.82
C ALA A 70 9.60 -19.38 -20.93
N ARG A 71 10.71 -18.89 -21.52
CA ARG A 71 11.99 -18.70 -20.83
C ARG A 71 12.69 -17.45 -21.34
N VAL A 72 13.46 -16.83 -20.47
CA VAL A 72 14.30 -15.66 -20.77
C VAL A 72 15.77 -15.95 -20.50
N GLU A 73 16.62 -15.36 -21.31
CA GLU A 73 18.06 -15.29 -21.16
C GLU A 73 18.43 -13.96 -20.51
N LEU A 74 19.23 -13.98 -19.44
CA LEU A 74 19.74 -12.76 -18.81
C LEU A 74 20.96 -12.26 -19.59
N LEU A 75 20.92 -11.02 -20.06
CA LEU A 75 21.97 -10.43 -20.90
C LEU A 75 22.95 -9.56 -20.11
N ALA A 76 22.43 -8.71 -19.23
CA ALA A 76 23.23 -7.79 -18.44
C ALA A 76 22.48 -7.39 -17.17
N GLU A 77 23.19 -7.24 -16.07
CA GLU A 77 22.65 -6.62 -14.87
C GLU A 77 22.57 -5.10 -15.09
N LEU A 78 21.45 -4.51 -14.71
CA LEU A 78 21.21 -3.07 -14.75
C LEU A 78 21.51 -2.46 -13.37
N PRO A 79 21.73 -1.14 -13.28
CA PRO A 79 21.84 -0.50 -11.98
C PRO A 79 20.65 -0.84 -11.09
N PRO A 80 20.87 -1.30 -9.84
CA PRO A 80 19.78 -1.65 -8.95
C PRO A 80 19.00 -0.40 -8.53
N GLU A 81 17.69 -0.58 -8.25
CA GLU A 81 16.90 0.48 -7.62
C GLU A 81 17.53 0.86 -6.27
N PRO A 82 17.82 2.13 -6.01
CA PRO A 82 18.38 2.57 -4.74
C PRO A 82 17.45 2.24 -3.58
N LEU A 83 18.01 2.16 -2.38
CA LEU A 83 17.19 2.08 -1.17
C LEU A 83 16.43 3.39 -0.97
N PRO A 84 15.16 3.34 -0.55
CA PRO A 84 14.42 4.56 -0.25
C PRO A 84 15.06 5.29 0.93
N ARG A 85 15.05 6.63 0.91
CA ARG A 85 15.57 7.45 2.02
C ARG A 85 14.87 7.16 3.33
N VAL A 86 13.53 6.95 3.25
CA VAL A 86 12.69 6.57 4.38
C VAL A 86 11.76 5.45 3.94
N GLN A 87 11.67 4.39 4.71
CA GLN A 87 10.72 3.33 4.46
C GLN A 87 9.32 3.78 4.91
N LEU A 88 8.39 3.84 3.97
CA LEU A 88 7.02 4.26 4.24
C LEU A 88 6.11 3.05 4.43
N GLY A 89 5.38 3.02 5.53
CA GLY A 89 4.36 2.03 5.83
C GLY A 89 2.96 2.63 5.74
N LEU A 90 2.03 1.95 5.08
CA LEU A 90 0.62 2.29 5.04
C LEU A 90 -0.19 1.22 5.76
N ALA A 91 -0.72 1.56 6.93
CA ALA A 91 -1.71 0.76 7.65
C ALA A 91 -3.11 1.27 7.28
N GLN A 92 -3.75 0.57 6.35
CA GLN A 92 -5.02 0.99 5.76
C GLN A 92 -6.18 0.14 6.28
N CYS A 93 -7.13 0.77 6.96
CA CYS A 93 -8.39 0.10 7.28
C CYS A 93 -9.19 -0.20 6.01
N LEU A 94 -9.80 -1.39 5.98
CA LEU A 94 -10.51 -1.87 4.80
C LEU A 94 -11.69 -0.97 4.44
N SER A 95 -11.76 -0.64 3.18
CA SER A 95 -12.88 -0.01 2.49
C SER A 95 -13.44 -0.95 1.42
N THR A 96 -14.30 -0.47 0.52
CA THR A 96 -14.82 -1.27 -0.58
C THR A 96 -13.71 -1.79 -1.48
N ALA A 97 -13.98 -2.88 -2.21
CA ALA A 97 -12.98 -3.59 -3.01
C ALA A 97 -12.24 -2.67 -4.00
N GLU A 98 -12.99 -1.88 -4.77
CA GLU A 98 -12.44 -0.98 -5.78
C GLU A 98 -11.56 0.13 -5.19
N LYS A 99 -11.95 0.68 -4.03
CA LYS A 99 -11.17 1.68 -3.32
C LYS A 99 -9.87 1.11 -2.79
N MET A 100 -9.91 -0.11 -2.23
CA MET A 100 -8.69 -0.78 -1.76
C MET A 100 -7.75 -1.09 -2.91
N ASP A 101 -8.27 -1.59 -4.03
CA ASP A 101 -7.47 -1.88 -5.23
C ASP A 101 -6.76 -0.60 -5.71
N TRP A 102 -7.50 0.51 -5.82
CA TRP A 102 -6.96 1.81 -6.21
C TRP A 102 -5.92 2.34 -5.20
N THR A 103 -6.22 2.23 -3.89
CA THR A 103 -5.30 2.66 -2.83
C THR A 103 -3.98 1.90 -2.89
N ILE A 104 -4.03 0.57 -3.07
CA ILE A 104 -2.83 -0.27 -3.15
C ILE A 104 -2.01 0.08 -4.38
N GLU A 105 -2.65 0.18 -5.55
CA GLU A 105 -1.98 0.55 -6.81
C GLU A 105 -1.24 1.89 -6.66
N LYS A 106 -1.93 2.94 -6.20
CA LYS A 106 -1.33 4.27 -6.06
C LYS A 106 -0.33 4.38 -4.91
N ALA A 107 -0.48 3.57 -3.84
CA ALA A 107 0.53 3.48 -2.80
C ALA A 107 1.85 2.89 -3.32
N VAL A 108 1.78 1.89 -4.23
CA VAL A 108 2.97 1.36 -4.91
C VAL A 108 3.66 2.46 -5.74
N GLU A 109 2.91 3.20 -6.54
CA GLU A 109 3.43 4.31 -7.36
C GLU A 109 4.07 5.41 -6.50
N LEU A 110 3.52 5.66 -5.30
CA LEU A 110 4.05 6.62 -4.32
C LEU A 110 5.20 6.07 -3.47
N GLY A 111 5.76 4.92 -3.80
CA GLY A 111 6.97 4.44 -3.15
C GLY A 111 6.76 3.79 -1.77
N VAL A 112 5.55 3.35 -1.41
CA VAL A 112 5.32 2.64 -0.16
C VAL A 112 6.20 1.39 -0.06
N SER A 113 6.72 1.09 1.14
CA SER A 113 7.55 -0.09 1.42
C SER A 113 6.75 -1.21 2.07
N HIS A 114 5.71 -0.87 2.82
CA HIS A 114 4.88 -1.84 3.56
C HIS A 114 3.41 -1.46 3.50
N ILE A 115 2.54 -2.43 3.23
CA ILE A 115 1.08 -2.26 3.24
C ILE A 115 0.49 -3.24 4.24
N VAL A 116 -0.30 -2.74 5.18
CA VAL A 116 -0.99 -3.52 6.21
C VAL A 116 -2.49 -3.28 6.11
N PRO A 117 -3.26 -4.20 5.50
CA PRO A 117 -4.72 -4.11 5.45
C PRO A 117 -5.33 -4.47 6.82
N LEU A 118 -6.18 -3.61 7.37
CA LEU A 118 -6.70 -3.74 8.72
C LEU A 118 -8.23 -3.78 8.78
N LEU A 119 -8.76 -4.62 9.65
CA LEU A 119 -10.17 -4.63 10.02
C LEU A 119 -10.35 -3.77 11.27
N SER A 120 -11.00 -2.63 11.15
CA SER A 120 -11.41 -1.80 12.28
C SER A 120 -12.85 -2.13 12.71
N ALA A 121 -13.23 -1.69 13.90
CA ALA A 121 -14.58 -1.89 14.43
C ALA A 121 -15.66 -1.33 13.50
N ARG A 122 -15.35 -0.23 12.80
CA ARG A 122 -16.26 0.47 11.90
C ARG A 122 -16.06 0.10 10.42
N SER A 123 -15.22 -0.86 10.09
CA SER A 123 -15.08 -1.35 8.72
C SER A 123 -16.37 -1.99 8.22
N VAL A 124 -16.88 -1.50 7.09
CA VAL A 124 -18.08 -2.05 6.45
C VAL A 124 -17.79 -3.45 5.88
N VAL A 125 -16.59 -3.64 5.36
CA VAL A 125 -16.15 -4.90 4.77
C VAL A 125 -15.60 -5.81 5.86
N LYS A 126 -16.16 -7.02 5.96
CA LYS A 126 -15.66 -8.08 6.82
C LYS A 126 -15.11 -9.19 5.94
N LEU A 127 -13.83 -9.45 6.07
CA LEU A 127 -13.12 -10.51 5.34
C LEU A 127 -12.47 -11.45 6.35
N ASP A 128 -12.71 -12.73 6.19
CA ASP A 128 -12.18 -13.78 7.04
C ASP A 128 -11.74 -15.00 6.23
N GLY A 129 -10.87 -15.81 6.80
CA GLY A 129 -10.44 -17.09 6.27
C GLY A 129 -10.06 -17.04 4.78
N ALA A 130 -10.63 -17.95 4.01
CA ALA A 130 -10.32 -18.11 2.58
C ALA A 130 -10.64 -16.86 1.73
N ARG A 131 -11.64 -16.06 2.13
CA ARG A 131 -11.98 -14.82 1.41
C ARG A 131 -10.89 -13.76 1.61
N ALA A 132 -10.36 -13.63 2.82
CA ALA A 132 -9.27 -12.73 3.13
C ALA A 132 -8.01 -13.11 2.34
N GLU A 133 -7.66 -14.40 2.29
CA GLU A 133 -6.50 -14.87 1.56
C GLU A 133 -6.64 -14.64 0.05
N LYS A 134 -7.78 -14.99 -0.54
CA LYS A 134 -8.04 -14.72 -1.97
C LYS A 134 -7.95 -13.23 -2.31
N ARG A 135 -8.37 -12.36 -1.40
CA ARG A 135 -8.25 -10.91 -1.58
C ARG A 135 -6.80 -10.47 -1.49
N ARG A 136 -6.03 -11.01 -0.53
CA ARG A 136 -4.60 -10.76 -0.39
C ARG A 136 -3.81 -11.19 -1.64
N GLU A 137 -4.10 -12.36 -2.19
CA GLU A 137 -3.50 -12.83 -3.46
C GLU A 137 -3.82 -11.90 -4.64
N HIS A 138 -5.06 -11.37 -4.70
CA HIS A 138 -5.43 -10.39 -5.72
C HIS A 138 -4.59 -9.12 -5.58
N TRP A 139 -4.44 -8.59 -4.36
CA TRP A 139 -3.64 -7.40 -4.11
C TRP A 139 -2.16 -7.63 -4.35
N GLN A 140 -1.65 -8.82 -4.08
CA GLN A 140 -0.25 -9.16 -4.41
C GLN A 140 -0.01 -9.07 -5.93
N ARG A 141 -0.94 -9.56 -6.74
CA ARG A 141 -0.86 -9.42 -8.21
C ARG A 141 -0.95 -7.96 -8.65
N LEU A 142 -1.79 -7.17 -7.99
CA LEU A 142 -1.92 -5.75 -8.26
C LEU A 142 -0.63 -4.97 -7.95
N ILE A 143 0.02 -5.30 -6.82
CA ILE A 143 1.33 -4.74 -6.45
C ILE A 143 2.38 -5.02 -7.53
N VAL A 144 2.45 -6.27 -8.01
CA VAL A 144 3.37 -6.65 -9.10
C VAL A 144 3.08 -5.84 -10.37
N ALA A 145 1.80 -5.76 -10.77
CA ALA A 145 1.40 -5.03 -11.97
C ALA A 145 1.73 -3.53 -11.86
N ALA A 146 1.43 -2.91 -10.72
CA ALA A 146 1.76 -1.50 -10.46
C ALA A 146 3.28 -1.26 -10.46
N GLY A 147 4.05 -2.16 -9.83
CA GLY A 147 5.51 -2.09 -9.82
C GLY A 147 6.12 -2.20 -11.24
N MET A 148 5.61 -3.11 -12.06
CA MET A 148 6.02 -3.19 -13.47
C MET A 148 5.72 -1.91 -14.24
N GLN A 149 4.58 -1.29 -14.00
CA GLN A 149 4.13 -0.08 -14.69
C GLN A 149 4.91 1.16 -14.24
N CYS A 150 5.12 1.36 -12.93
CA CYS A 150 5.80 2.57 -12.42
C CYS A 150 7.33 2.45 -12.41
N GLY A 151 7.90 1.29 -12.78
CA GLY A 151 9.33 1.09 -12.89
C GLY A 151 10.04 0.64 -11.61
N ARG A 152 9.30 0.31 -10.54
CA ARG A 152 9.89 -0.18 -9.29
C ARG A 152 10.43 -1.60 -9.44
N SER A 153 11.61 -1.84 -8.88
CA SER A 153 12.21 -3.17 -8.74
C SER A 153 12.13 -3.69 -7.29
N ARG A 154 11.81 -2.80 -6.32
CA ARG A 154 11.50 -3.15 -4.93
C ARG A 154 10.00 -3.05 -4.72
N LEU A 155 9.32 -4.19 -4.62
CA LEU A 155 7.89 -4.22 -4.36
C LEU A 155 7.61 -4.11 -2.86
N PRO A 156 6.54 -3.42 -2.45
CA PRO A 156 6.16 -3.37 -1.05
C PRO A 156 5.74 -4.75 -0.54
N THR A 157 6.00 -4.99 0.74
CA THR A 157 5.43 -6.15 1.43
C THR A 157 3.96 -5.92 1.71
N LEU A 158 3.15 -6.98 1.57
CA LEU A 158 1.73 -6.97 1.90
C LEU A 158 1.46 -7.92 3.07
N ALA A 159 1.08 -7.36 4.22
CA ALA A 159 0.73 -8.14 5.39
C ALA A 159 -0.61 -8.90 5.20
N PRO A 160 -0.86 -9.98 5.94
CA PRO A 160 -2.18 -10.57 6.04
C PRO A 160 -3.21 -9.58 6.56
N ILE A 161 -4.47 -9.75 6.12
CA ILE A 161 -5.60 -8.98 6.66
C ILE A 161 -5.81 -9.39 8.11
N GLN A 162 -5.85 -8.43 9.03
CA GLN A 162 -5.98 -8.70 10.45
C GLN A 162 -6.73 -7.59 11.20
N PRO A 163 -7.30 -7.86 12.38
CA PRO A 163 -7.93 -6.85 13.21
C PRO A 163 -6.94 -5.77 13.64
N LEU A 164 -7.36 -4.49 13.54
CA LEU A 164 -6.56 -3.33 13.96
C LEU A 164 -6.09 -3.46 15.41
N GLU A 165 -6.97 -3.88 16.30
CA GLU A 165 -6.64 -4.08 17.72
C GLU A 165 -5.50 -5.07 17.93
N ARG A 166 -5.58 -6.24 17.27
CA ARG A 166 -4.55 -7.27 17.34
C ARG A 166 -3.22 -6.77 16.80
N TRP A 167 -3.26 -6.05 15.69
CA TRP A 167 -2.06 -5.49 15.06
C TRP A 167 -1.40 -4.45 15.96
N LEU A 168 -2.17 -3.49 16.51
CA LEU A 168 -1.65 -2.49 17.45
C LEU A 168 -1.00 -3.15 18.67
N ALA A 169 -1.67 -4.14 19.28
CA ALA A 169 -1.14 -4.84 20.46
C ALA A 169 0.17 -5.62 20.18
N ALA A 170 0.40 -6.02 18.95
CA ALA A 170 1.62 -6.73 18.55
C ALA A 170 2.77 -5.78 18.16
N LEU A 171 2.51 -4.47 18.02
CA LEU A 171 3.55 -3.50 17.67
C LEU A 171 4.54 -3.32 18.81
N PRO A 172 5.85 -3.39 18.54
CA PRO A 172 6.85 -2.95 19.50
C PRO A 172 6.75 -1.44 19.74
N ALA A 173 7.33 -0.96 20.82
CA ALA A 173 7.51 0.48 20.99
C ALA A 173 8.24 1.07 19.76
N PRO A 174 7.85 2.28 19.29
CA PRO A 174 8.50 2.87 18.12
C PRO A 174 9.99 3.09 18.42
N ALA A 175 10.85 2.73 17.47
CA ALA A 175 12.26 3.05 17.55
C ALA A 175 12.48 4.57 17.51
N ALA A 176 13.60 5.05 18.03
CA ALA A 176 13.94 6.47 17.98
C ALA A 176 13.94 7.05 16.54
N THR A 177 14.23 6.18 15.57
CA THR A 177 14.27 6.47 14.13
C THR A 177 12.95 6.18 13.39
N GLU A 178 11.87 5.87 14.12
CA GLU A 178 10.56 5.56 13.57
C GLU A 178 9.53 6.59 14.03
N ARG A 179 8.60 6.96 13.13
CA ARG A 179 7.43 7.80 13.44
C ARG A 179 6.16 7.15 12.95
N ARG A 180 5.10 7.32 13.74
CA ARG A 180 3.77 6.74 13.49
C ARG A 180 2.72 7.83 13.56
N TRP A 181 2.01 8.03 12.46
CA TRP A 181 0.91 8.99 12.40
C TRP A 181 -0.41 8.31 12.11
N VAL A 182 -1.43 8.66 12.87
CA VAL A 182 -2.81 8.31 12.55
C VAL A 182 -3.51 9.55 11.98
N LEU A 183 -4.13 9.38 10.81
CA LEU A 183 -4.89 10.46 10.18
C LEU A 183 -6.16 10.74 10.98
N ASP A 184 -6.22 11.94 11.54
CA ASP A 184 -7.28 12.39 12.43
C ASP A 184 -7.72 13.79 12.01
N PRO A 185 -8.98 13.97 11.52
CA PRO A 185 -9.51 15.29 11.15
C PRO A 185 -9.58 16.28 12.32
N THR A 186 -9.52 15.78 13.55
CA THR A 186 -9.59 16.59 14.77
C THR A 186 -8.22 16.93 15.35
N ALA A 187 -7.14 16.42 14.74
CA ALA A 187 -5.79 16.69 15.18
C ALA A 187 -5.44 18.18 15.02
N GLN A 188 -4.61 18.69 15.93
CA GLN A 188 -4.19 20.09 15.92
C GLN A 188 -2.99 20.36 15.00
N ALA A 189 -2.14 19.37 14.81
CA ALA A 189 -0.92 19.52 14.01
C ALA A 189 -1.06 18.87 12.62
N SER A 190 -0.61 19.57 11.60
CA SER A 190 -0.61 19.00 10.24
C SER A 190 0.49 17.97 10.05
N LEU A 191 0.23 16.94 9.25
CA LEU A 191 1.21 15.92 8.87
C LEU A 191 2.46 16.57 8.25
N ALA A 192 2.27 17.53 7.35
CA ALA A 192 3.37 18.21 6.67
C ALA A 192 4.32 18.92 7.66
N MET A 193 3.76 19.66 8.63
CA MET A 193 4.58 20.34 9.64
C MET A 193 5.32 19.36 10.54
N GLN A 194 4.67 18.29 10.98
CA GLN A 194 5.32 17.26 11.79
C GLN A 194 6.44 16.55 11.01
N ALA A 195 6.23 16.24 9.73
CA ALA A 195 7.23 15.64 8.86
C ALA A 195 8.41 16.59 8.60
N MET A 196 8.16 17.89 8.38
CA MET A 196 9.22 18.90 8.22
C MET A 196 10.06 19.04 9.50
N GLN A 197 9.45 19.05 10.68
CA GLN A 197 10.16 19.06 11.95
C GLN A 197 11.04 17.82 12.10
N MET A 198 10.53 16.66 11.70
CA MET A 198 11.30 15.41 11.67
C MET A 198 12.50 15.50 10.71
N ALA A 199 12.33 16.08 9.52
CA ALA A 199 13.41 16.25 8.55
C ALA A 199 14.54 17.18 9.04
N GLN A 200 14.20 18.16 9.90
CA GLN A 200 15.15 19.14 10.45
C GLN A 200 15.83 18.68 11.75
N ALA A 201 15.27 17.67 12.43
CA ALA A 201 15.83 17.16 13.67
C ALA A 201 17.14 16.40 13.40
N SER A 202 18.21 16.79 14.06
CA SER A 202 19.47 16.06 14.01
C SER A 202 19.35 14.66 14.63
N PRO A 203 20.14 13.67 14.18
CA PRO A 203 20.14 12.34 14.76
C PRO A 203 20.39 12.39 16.27
N GLY A 204 19.47 11.88 17.06
CA GLY A 204 19.61 11.82 18.52
C GLY A 204 18.85 12.89 19.32
N GLN A 205 18.24 13.89 18.71
CA GLN A 205 17.29 14.76 19.40
C GLN A 205 15.89 14.11 19.41
N ALA A 206 15.43 13.65 20.57
CA ALA A 206 14.04 13.32 20.77
C ALA A 206 13.21 14.58 20.52
N LEU A 207 12.24 14.54 19.59
CA LEU A 207 11.25 15.61 19.47
C LEU A 207 10.54 15.75 20.82
N PRO A 208 10.38 16.98 21.35
CA PRO A 208 9.66 17.16 22.59
C PRO A 208 8.26 16.57 22.46
N ALA A 209 7.86 15.77 23.45
CA ALA A 209 6.47 15.39 23.61
C ALA A 209 5.67 16.69 23.56
N GLN A 210 4.73 16.81 22.63
CA GLN A 210 3.91 18.02 22.52
C GLN A 210 3.18 18.21 23.84
N ALA A 211 3.66 19.12 24.68
CA ALA A 211 2.86 19.70 25.72
C ALA A 211 1.70 20.41 25.01
N ASP A 212 0.48 20.20 25.52
CA ASP A 212 -0.76 20.82 25.04
C ASP A 212 -0.64 22.35 25.04
N THR A 213 0.05 22.89 24.04
CA THR A 213 0.09 24.33 23.84
C THR A 213 -1.19 24.69 23.07
N VAL A 214 -2.21 25.05 23.81
CA VAL A 214 -3.47 25.59 23.30
C VAL A 214 -3.14 26.89 22.57
N PHE A 215 -2.93 26.81 21.26
CA PHE A 215 -3.00 27.99 20.40
C PHE A 215 -4.46 28.34 20.23
N SER A 216 -4.93 29.25 21.07
CA SER A 216 -6.23 29.91 20.93
C SER A 216 -6.20 30.77 19.67
N VAL A 217 -6.69 30.22 18.56
CA VAL A 217 -7.00 31.01 17.37
C VAL A 217 -8.35 31.69 17.65
N ALA A 218 -8.30 32.96 18.04
CA ALA A 218 -9.47 33.79 18.15
C ALA A 218 -10.16 33.89 16.78
N HIS A 219 -11.32 33.32 16.64
CA HIS A 219 -12.21 33.54 15.50
C HIS A 219 -12.79 34.95 15.62
N PRO A 220 -12.70 35.80 14.57
CA PRO A 220 -13.44 37.04 14.56
C PRO A 220 -14.93 36.71 14.42
N ALA A 221 -15.70 37.07 15.41
CA ALA A 221 -17.16 37.03 15.37
C ALA A 221 -17.68 38.04 14.33
N SER A 222 -18.09 37.55 13.16
CA SER A 222 -18.86 38.34 12.19
C SER A 222 -20.31 37.99 12.37
N GLY A 223 -21.02 38.87 13.10
CA GLY A 223 -22.47 38.92 13.11
C GLY A 223 -22.96 39.42 11.75
N LEU A 224 -23.70 38.59 11.05
CA LEU A 224 -24.60 38.95 9.95
C LEU A 224 -25.86 38.10 10.10
N THR A 225 -26.87 38.69 10.70
CA THR A 225 -28.26 38.23 10.65
C THR A 225 -28.78 38.45 9.23
N ALA A 226 -28.93 37.39 8.46
CA ALA A 226 -29.68 37.41 7.21
C ALA A 226 -31.02 36.68 7.42
N SER A 227 -32.08 37.46 7.42
CA SER A 227 -33.47 37.00 7.31
C SER A 227 -33.69 36.36 5.97
N VAL A 228 -34.07 35.09 5.95
CA VAL A 228 -34.47 34.41 4.71
C VAL A 228 -35.98 34.20 4.73
N ALA A 229 -36.64 34.89 3.81
CA ALA A 229 -38.06 34.74 3.52
C ALA A 229 -38.34 33.40 2.84
N SER A 230 -39.30 32.67 3.37
CA SER A 230 -39.84 31.43 2.83
C SER A 230 -40.65 31.66 1.54
N THR A 231 -40.35 30.94 0.48
CA THR A 231 -41.21 30.81 -0.71
C THR A 231 -41.60 29.34 -0.86
N PRO A 232 -42.89 29.04 -1.13
CA PRO A 232 -43.36 27.65 -1.17
C PRO A 232 -43.10 26.98 -2.53
N ALA A 233 -42.88 25.66 -2.49
CA ALA A 233 -42.70 24.78 -3.64
C ALA A 233 -44.05 24.49 -4.37
N PRO A 234 -44.04 24.29 -5.71
CA PRO A 234 -45.18 23.75 -6.40
C PRO A 234 -45.20 22.23 -6.42
N ALA A 235 -46.41 21.70 -6.29
CA ALA A 235 -46.74 20.30 -6.34
C ALA A 235 -46.79 19.76 -7.77
N GLY A 236 -46.50 18.48 -7.89
CA GLY A 236 -47.16 17.58 -8.83
C GLY A 236 -46.44 17.23 -10.11
N THR A 237 -46.07 15.97 -10.29
CA THR A 237 -46.77 15.04 -11.21
C THR A 237 -46.06 13.69 -11.16
N GLY A 238 -46.88 12.64 -10.92
CA GLY A 238 -46.42 11.27 -10.91
C GLY A 238 -46.27 10.72 -12.32
N LEU A 239 -45.41 9.72 -12.46
CA LEU A 239 -45.38 8.79 -13.58
C LEU A 239 -45.03 7.37 -13.09
N PRO A 240 -45.47 6.33 -13.80
CA PRO A 240 -45.77 4.99 -13.29
C PRO A 240 -44.59 4.02 -13.33
N GLY A 241 -44.77 2.94 -12.58
CA GLY A 241 -43.86 1.83 -12.40
C GLY A 241 -43.53 1.03 -13.66
N GLY A 242 -42.41 0.44 -13.64
CA GLY A 242 -41.96 -0.62 -14.52
C GLY A 242 -40.89 -1.42 -13.84
N SER A 243 -41.31 -2.60 -13.33
CA SER A 243 -40.40 -3.66 -12.89
C SER A 243 -39.85 -4.40 -14.12
N PRO A 244 -38.61 -4.82 -14.13
CA PRO A 244 -38.23 -5.97 -14.93
C PRO A 244 -37.83 -7.16 -14.05
N SER A 245 -38.34 -8.27 -14.49
CA SER A 245 -38.24 -9.65 -14.07
C SER A 245 -36.82 -10.18 -13.90
N SER A 246 -36.74 -11.08 -12.93
CA SER A 246 -35.74 -12.12 -12.71
C SER A 246 -35.25 -12.81 -13.99
N ALA A 247 -33.94 -12.86 -14.19
CA ALA A 247 -33.28 -13.84 -15.04
C ALA A 247 -32.35 -14.69 -14.19
N ASP A 248 -32.65 -15.96 -14.20
CA ASP A 248 -31.99 -17.11 -13.64
C ASP A 248 -30.71 -17.39 -14.45
N ASP A 249 -29.54 -17.31 -13.86
CA ASP A 249 -28.27 -17.75 -14.48
C ASP A 249 -27.63 -18.82 -13.61
N THR A 250 -28.02 -20.05 -13.91
CA THR A 250 -27.40 -21.29 -13.44
C THR A 250 -26.04 -21.48 -14.17
N LEU A 251 -24.92 -21.34 -13.48
CA LEU A 251 -23.58 -21.73 -13.96
C LEU A 251 -23.25 -23.17 -13.51
N PRO A 252 -22.64 -23.99 -14.38
CA PRO A 252 -22.34 -25.38 -14.09
C PRO A 252 -21.17 -25.54 -13.09
N SER A 253 -21.36 -26.48 -12.16
CA SER A 253 -20.37 -26.94 -11.21
C SER A 253 -19.22 -27.68 -11.91
N VAL A 254 -18.03 -27.13 -11.88
CA VAL A 254 -16.78 -27.84 -12.24
C VAL A 254 -16.16 -28.38 -10.96
N GLY A 255 -15.99 -29.69 -10.89
CA GLY A 255 -15.41 -30.41 -9.77
C GLY A 255 -13.98 -29.98 -9.47
N CYS A 256 -13.74 -29.63 -8.22
CA CYS A 256 -12.44 -29.28 -7.69
C CYS A 256 -11.75 -30.56 -7.19
N ALA A 257 -10.66 -30.94 -7.88
CA ALA A 257 -9.78 -31.99 -7.41
C ALA A 257 -9.00 -31.46 -6.18
N SER A 258 -9.08 -32.20 -5.10
CA SER A 258 -8.36 -31.95 -3.85
C SER A 258 -6.85 -32.08 -4.03
N SER A 259 -6.14 -30.95 -4.00
CA SER A 259 -4.70 -30.92 -3.78
C SER A 259 -4.43 -30.71 -2.29
N SER A 260 -3.66 -31.62 -1.73
CA SER A 260 -3.18 -31.72 -0.36
C SER A 260 -2.63 -30.39 0.17
N GLY A 261 -3.29 -29.83 1.19
CA GLY A 261 -2.86 -28.65 1.90
C GLY A 261 -1.60 -28.88 2.69
N THR A 262 -0.54 -28.14 2.35
CA THR A 262 0.57 -27.89 3.28
C THR A 262 0.10 -26.79 4.23
N ALA A 263 -0.13 -27.20 5.49
CA ALA A 263 -0.45 -26.28 6.59
C ALA A 263 0.77 -25.41 6.85
N PHE A 264 0.64 -24.10 6.62
CA PHE A 264 1.60 -23.11 7.09
C PHE A 264 1.45 -22.96 8.61
N PRO A 265 2.57 -22.92 9.36
CA PRO A 265 2.50 -22.75 10.81
C PRO A 265 1.86 -21.40 11.14
N ALA A 266 0.92 -21.43 12.09
CA ALA A 266 0.34 -20.24 12.69
C ALA A 266 1.39 -19.61 13.62
N GLY A 267 2.16 -18.66 13.09
CA GLY A 267 3.16 -17.93 13.84
C GLY A 267 3.89 -16.95 12.91
N GLU A 268 3.90 -15.67 13.34
CA GLU A 268 4.73 -14.60 12.79
C GLU A 268 4.19 -13.84 11.58
N ALA A 269 3.27 -12.92 11.85
CA ALA A 269 3.20 -11.67 11.10
C ALA A 269 3.47 -10.51 12.06
N LEU A 270 4.65 -10.51 12.67
CA LEU A 270 5.21 -9.29 13.26
C LEU A 270 5.47 -8.30 12.12
N PRO A 271 5.20 -6.99 12.30
CA PRO A 271 5.66 -6.01 11.33
C PRO A 271 7.17 -6.20 11.19
N PRO A 272 7.72 -6.12 9.96
CA PRO A 272 9.14 -6.32 9.75
C PRO A 272 9.92 -5.41 10.68
N SER A 273 10.81 -5.98 11.50
CA SER A 273 11.76 -5.22 12.30
C SER A 273 12.70 -4.51 11.31
N PHE A 274 12.71 -3.19 11.35
CA PHE A 274 13.58 -2.39 10.51
C PHE A 274 15.04 -2.54 10.96
N SER A 275 15.76 -3.49 10.38
CA SER A 275 17.20 -3.63 10.53
C SER A 275 17.89 -2.99 9.32
N GLY A 276 18.01 -1.67 9.33
CA GLY A 276 18.75 -0.91 8.31
C GLY A 276 19.96 -0.22 8.94
N SER A 277 21.15 -0.62 8.54
CA SER A 277 22.40 0.06 8.87
C SER A 277 22.64 1.26 7.92
N GLY A 278 21.78 2.27 8.02
CA GLY A 278 21.96 3.52 7.27
C GLY A 278 22.31 4.67 8.23
N SER A 279 23.24 5.51 7.87
CA SER A 279 23.71 6.68 8.65
C SER A 279 22.75 7.88 8.65
N GLY A 280 21.46 7.68 8.32
CA GLY A 280 20.42 8.71 8.30
C GLY A 280 19.62 8.80 9.59
N SER A 281 19.06 9.97 9.88
CA SER A 281 18.41 10.28 11.16
C SER A 281 17.05 9.58 11.37
N TYR A 282 16.33 9.20 10.34
CA TYR A 282 15.06 8.49 10.42
C TYR A 282 14.96 7.44 9.31
N HIS A 283 14.51 6.22 9.67
CA HIS A 283 14.49 5.09 8.75
C HIS A 283 13.09 4.62 8.39
N ALA A 284 12.08 4.97 9.18
CA ALA A 284 10.71 4.53 8.94
C ALA A 284 9.67 5.57 9.34
N ALA A 285 8.62 5.67 8.54
CA ALA A 285 7.44 6.48 8.78
C ALA A 285 6.18 5.68 8.47
N TRP A 286 5.28 5.59 9.43
CA TRP A 286 4.04 4.84 9.29
C TRP A 286 2.82 5.76 9.28
N LEU A 287 1.86 5.43 8.42
CA LEU A 287 0.60 6.13 8.31
C LEU A 287 -0.56 5.16 8.56
N LEU A 288 -1.41 5.45 9.55
CA LEU A 288 -2.64 4.72 9.84
C LEU A 288 -3.85 5.50 9.34
N CYS A 289 -4.63 4.87 8.47
CA CYS A 289 -5.84 5.43 7.88
C CYS A 289 -7.06 4.63 8.31
N GLY A 290 -8.05 5.30 8.89
CA GLY A 290 -9.33 4.72 9.26
C GLY A 290 -10.20 4.36 8.04
N PRO A 291 -11.31 3.62 8.23
CA PRO A 291 -12.33 3.38 7.22
C PRO A 291 -13.13 4.66 6.94
N GLU A 292 -14.15 4.59 6.07
CA GLU A 292 -15.01 5.75 5.72
C GLU A 292 -15.68 6.41 6.92
N SER A 293 -16.00 5.62 7.93
CA SER A 293 -16.61 6.11 9.19
C SER A 293 -15.60 6.54 10.25
N GLY A 294 -14.31 6.55 9.91
CA GLY A 294 -13.21 6.84 10.84
C GLY A 294 -12.96 5.71 11.85
N LEU A 295 -11.92 5.85 12.66
CA LEU A 295 -11.65 4.97 13.79
C LEU A 295 -12.61 5.27 14.95
N SER A 296 -12.87 4.28 15.81
CA SER A 296 -13.59 4.53 17.06
C SER A 296 -12.68 5.30 18.05
N GLU A 297 -13.29 5.91 19.07
CA GLU A 297 -12.54 6.60 20.12
C GLU A 297 -11.59 5.63 20.85
N GLU A 298 -12.03 4.40 21.05
CA GLU A 298 -11.24 3.35 21.69
C GLU A 298 -10.04 2.94 20.80
N GLU A 299 -10.25 2.78 19.49
CA GLU A 299 -9.19 2.46 18.54
C GLU A 299 -8.18 3.61 18.46
N MET A 300 -8.65 4.84 18.45
CA MET A 300 -7.81 6.03 18.46
C MET A 300 -6.99 6.13 19.77
N ALA A 301 -7.61 5.90 20.93
CA ALA A 301 -6.93 5.88 22.21
C ALA A 301 -5.84 4.78 22.25
N ARG A 302 -6.17 3.58 21.77
CA ARG A 302 -5.18 2.48 21.66
C ARG A 302 -4.03 2.84 20.71
N ALA A 303 -4.32 3.41 19.55
CA ALA A 303 -3.25 3.85 18.66
C ALA A 303 -2.30 4.82 19.37
N LYS A 304 -2.83 5.81 20.10
CA LYS A 304 -2.01 6.76 20.88
C LYS A 304 -1.15 6.06 21.94
N THR A 305 -1.68 5.06 22.67
CA THR A 305 -0.88 4.30 23.65
C THR A 305 0.26 3.47 23.00
N HIS A 306 0.14 3.15 21.72
CA HIS A 306 1.19 2.49 20.94
C HIS A 306 2.09 3.47 20.13
N GLY A 307 2.13 4.74 20.55
CA GLY A 307 3.05 5.75 20.00
C GLY A 307 2.60 6.39 18.69
N TRP A 308 1.32 6.25 18.32
CA TRP A 308 0.76 6.94 17.16
C TRP A 308 0.37 8.36 17.52
N GLN A 309 0.77 9.32 16.68
CA GLN A 309 0.44 10.73 16.83
C GLN A 309 -0.67 11.12 15.85
N GLY A 310 -1.66 11.88 16.31
CA GLY A 310 -2.69 12.43 15.43
C GLY A 310 -2.10 13.40 14.43
N ALA A 311 -2.51 13.30 13.17
CA ALA A 311 -2.04 14.20 12.11
C ALA A 311 -3.19 14.63 11.19
N LEU A 312 -3.25 15.93 10.89
CA LEU A 312 -4.24 16.56 10.02
C LEU A 312 -3.67 16.71 8.59
N LEU A 313 -4.50 16.44 7.58
CA LEU A 313 -4.17 16.66 6.15
C LEU A 313 -4.77 17.95 5.59
N GLY A 314 -4.96 18.98 6.42
CA GLY A 314 -5.55 20.25 6.01
C GLY A 314 -7.03 20.37 6.38
N PRO A 315 -7.72 21.43 5.93
CA PRO A 315 -9.04 21.82 6.47
C PRO A 315 -10.21 20.97 5.94
N ARG A 316 -9.98 20.10 4.99
CA ARG A 316 -11.02 19.27 4.36
C ARG A 316 -10.94 17.82 4.85
N VAL A 317 -12.11 17.23 5.10
CA VAL A 317 -12.21 15.78 5.32
C VAL A 317 -12.02 15.06 3.99
N LEU A 318 -10.97 14.26 3.87
CA LEU A 318 -10.69 13.46 2.69
C LEU A 318 -11.37 12.09 2.82
N ARG A 319 -11.71 11.50 1.67
CA ARG A 319 -12.14 10.11 1.65
C ARG A 319 -10.99 9.19 2.03
N THR A 320 -11.29 8.01 2.60
CA THR A 320 -10.28 7.10 3.12
C THR A 320 -9.23 6.71 2.07
N GLU A 321 -9.67 6.41 0.84
CA GLU A 321 -8.79 6.11 -0.28
C GLU A 321 -7.91 7.30 -0.68
N THR A 322 -8.37 8.51 -0.50
CA THR A 322 -7.61 9.74 -0.81
C THR A 322 -6.65 10.10 0.33
N ALA A 323 -7.10 9.96 1.56
CA ALA A 323 -6.35 10.39 2.74
C ALA A 323 -5.01 9.66 2.86
N GLY A 324 -5.01 8.33 2.72
CA GLY A 324 -3.80 7.53 2.76
C GLY A 324 -2.78 7.95 1.70
N LEU A 325 -3.23 8.17 0.47
CA LEU A 325 -2.36 8.55 -0.65
C LEU A 325 -1.81 9.97 -0.53
N VAL A 326 -2.64 10.93 -0.11
CA VAL A 326 -2.18 12.30 0.18
C VAL A 326 -1.16 12.29 1.31
N GLY A 327 -1.40 11.51 2.37
CA GLY A 327 -0.44 11.35 3.45
C GLY A 327 0.90 10.77 2.98
N LEU A 328 0.87 9.71 2.15
CA LEU A 328 2.09 9.15 1.55
C LEU A 328 2.80 10.18 0.67
N ALA A 329 2.08 10.92 -0.18
CA ALA A 329 2.68 11.95 -1.03
C ALA A 329 3.35 13.07 -0.22
N VAL A 330 2.73 13.50 0.89
CA VAL A 330 3.32 14.47 1.81
C VAL A 330 4.61 13.92 2.43
N LEU A 331 4.60 12.67 2.91
CA LEU A 331 5.79 12.05 3.49
C LEU A 331 6.90 11.85 2.45
N GLN A 332 6.56 11.45 1.23
CA GLN A 332 7.54 11.33 0.15
C GLN A 332 8.15 12.68 -0.24
N ALA A 333 7.36 13.75 -0.28
CA ALA A 333 7.85 15.09 -0.61
C ALA A 333 8.68 15.73 0.51
N THR A 334 8.50 15.29 1.77
CA THR A 334 9.22 15.87 2.92
C THR A 334 10.39 15.04 3.41
N LEU A 335 10.30 13.73 3.32
CA LEU A 335 11.26 12.77 3.90
C LEU A 335 11.85 11.82 2.87
N GLY A 336 11.17 11.60 1.77
CA GLY A 336 11.47 10.55 0.80
C GLY A 336 12.10 11.05 -0.50
N ASP A 337 11.70 10.45 -1.60
CA ASP A 337 12.33 10.52 -2.90
C ASP A 337 11.65 11.48 -3.90
N LEU A 338 10.54 12.13 -3.51
CA LEU A 338 9.84 13.13 -4.31
C LEU A 338 10.32 14.57 -4.01
N ALA A 339 11.36 14.73 -3.21
CA ALA A 339 11.94 16.03 -2.83
C ALA A 339 12.97 16.51 -3.85
#